data_7510099ea12ad1e60716232b064796df
#
_entry.id   7510099ea12ad1e60716232b064796df
#
_cell.length_a   1.000
_cell.length_b   1.000
_cell.length_c   1.000
_cell.angle_alpha   90.00
_cell.angle_beta   90.00
_cell.angle_gamma   90.00
#
_symmetry.space_group_name_H-M   'P 1'
#
loop_
_entity.id
_entity.type
_entity.pdbx_description
1 polymer ?
#
loop_
_entity_poly.entity_id
_entity_poly.type
_entity_poly.pdbx_seq_one_letter_code
_entity_poly.pdbx_strand_id
1 'polypeptide(L)'
;LKIIKFDYPVWWNEVGGNFKEMLPNEHGIINDCQFYINDNSIKDADYWFICEDTGEYLPKKVNCPRRNCILITNEAESMWNYREDYLRQFGRIMTSRSDIRGSDIIQQQHLSPWHIKKNYNYLKESEYPTKTNALSGVVSDAVELEGHKRRYRLMNRLKGHFKDELYWYGRGEMEIQDKWDGLAPYKYSIAIENSSHHRYFTEKITDVYLSYSMPIYWGCPNITDYFSSDSMVILEDIDDYKRCIQQIEEAIDSGRYEMNFSHILEARNLILDKYQPFTFLANWISLQEVVPGGYKQKVSIYEKSFFSREKTIKQKLYFYYYNIFHVV
;
A
#
# COMPACT_ATOMS: atom_id res chain seq x y z
N LEU A 1 14.82 -13.62 18.71
CA LEU A 1 13.89 -13.09 17.71
C LEU A 1 12.72 -12.40 18.40
N LYS A 2 12.34 -11.20 17.94
CA LYS A 2 11.12 -10.54 18.34
C LYS A 2 9.92 -11.15 17.61
N ILE A 3 8.84 -11.40 18.32
CA ILE A 3 7.59 -11.92 17.75
C ILE A 3 6.74 -10.75 17.25
N ILE A 4 6.53 -10.67 15.95
CA ILE A 4 5.77 -9.62 15.30
C ILE A 4 4.49 -10.21 14.74
N LYS A 5 3.35 -9.85 15.33
CA LYS A 5 2.04 -10.19 14.79
C LYS A 5 1.59 -9.10 13.83
N PHE A 6 1.15 -9.51 12.64
CA PHE A 6 0.63 -8.60 11.61
C PHE A 6 -0.74 -9.09 11.14
N ASP A 7 -1.76 -8.31 11.42
CA ASP A 7 -3.13 -8.62 11.00
C ASP A 7 -3.62 -7.60 9.96
N TYR A 8 -4.37 -8.10 8.99
CA TYR A 8 -5.05 -7.30 7.97
C TYR A 8 -6.35 -7.98 7.52
N PRO A 9 -7.33 -7.25 6.95
CA PRO A 9 -8.58 -7.84 6.46
C PRO A 9 -8.33 -8.83 5.32
N VAL A 10 -8.74 -10.08 5.49
CA VAL A 10 -8.46 -11.18 4.53
C VAL A 10 -9.06 -10.92 3.14
N TRP A 11 -10.13 -10.13 3.03
CA TRP A 11 -10.73 -9.74 1.75
C TRP A 11 -9.78 -8.96 0.83
N TRP A 12 -8.71 -8.38 1.36
CA TRP A 12 -7.66 -7.76 0.52
C TRP A 12 -6.99 -8.75 -0.42
N ASN A 13 -6.92 -10.02 -0.06
CA ASN A 13 -6.40 -11.07 -0.95
C ASN A 13 -7.26 -11.23 -2.22
N GLU A 14 -8.56 -10.93 -2.12
CA GLU A 14 -9.51 -11.02 -3.24
C GLU A 14 -9.33 -9.89 -4.26
N VAL A 15 -8.81 -8.74 -3.79
CA VAL A 15 -8.55 -7.57 -4.65
C VAL A 15 -7.08 -7.48 -5.09
N GLY A 16 -6.30 -8.53 -4.87
CA GLY A 16 -4.92 -8.66 -5.36
C GLY A 16 -3.83 -8.31 -4.34
N GLY A 17 -4.17 -7.83 -3.16
CA GLY A 17 -3.21 -7.47 -2.12
C GLY A 17 -2.90 -8.61 -1.17
N ASN A 18 -1.80 -9.34 -1.39
CA ASN A 18 -1.40 -10.45 -0.52
C ASN A 18 -0.09 -10.14 0.21
N PHE A 19 -0.18 -9.75 1.46
CA PHE A 19 1.00 -9.47 2.28
C PHE A 19 1.92 -10.68 2.47
N LYS A 20 1.39 -11.92 2.49
CA LYS A 20 2.23 -13.11 2.67
C LYS A 20 3.26 -13.29 1.55
N GLU A 21 2.93 -12.87 0.34
CA GLU A 21 3.83 -12.94 -0.81
C GLU A 21 5.00 -11.96 -0.74
N MET A 22 4.93 -10.97 0.17
CA MET A 22 5.96 -9.96 0.34
C MET A 22 7.09 -10.38 1.31
N LEU A 23 6.91 -11.49 2.03
CA LEU A 23 7.96 -11.97 2.94
C LEU A 23 9.15 -12.53 2.15
N PRO A 24 10.40 -12.13 2.48
CA PRO A 24 11.60 -12.54 1.75
C PRO A 24 12.00 -14.00 1.97
N ASN A 25 11.33 -14.72 2.86
CA ASN A 25 11.60 -16.13 3.12
C ASN A 25 10.37 -16.84 3.72
N GLU A 26 10.35 -18.16 3.64
CA GLU A 26 9.24 -19.00 4.14
C GLU A 26 9.02 -18.88 5.66
N HIS A 27 10.05 -18.48 6.40
CA HIS A 27 10.00 -18.37 7.87
C HIS A 27 9.53 -17.01 8.35
N GLY A 28 9.36 -16.01 7.45
CA GLY A 28 8.95 -14.67 7.82
C GLY A 28 9.96 -13.93 8.72
N ILE A 29 11.25 -14.24 8.60
CA ILE A 29 12.31 -13.64 9.42
C ILE A 29 13.02 -12.54 8.64
N ILE A 30 13.04 -11.33 9.21
CA ILE A 30 13.79 -10.17 8.68
C ILE A 30 14.53 -9.55 9.87
N ASN A 31 15.84 -9.43 9.80
CA ASN A 31 16.71 -9.01 10.91
C ASN A 31 16.44 -9.87 12.17
N ASP A 32 16.10 -9.25 13.29
CA ASP A 32 15.73 -9.90 14.56
C ASP A 32 14.20 -10.05 14.74
N CYS A 33 13.41 -9.86 13.69
CA CYS A 33 11.96 -9.91 13.71
C CYS A 33 11.43 -11.14 12.99
N GLN A 34 10.53 -11.89 13.63
CA GLN A 34 9.76 -12.96 13.00
C GLN A 34 8.32 -12.54 12.87
N PHE A 35 7.82 -12.47 11.63
CA PHE A 35 6.48 -12.03 11.30
C PHE A 35 5.50 -13.20 11.22
N TYR A 36 4.35 -13.05 11.87
CA TYR A 36 3.21 -13.96 11.84
C TYR A 36 1.99 -13.23 11.27
N ILE A 37 1.58 -13.62 10.08
CA ILE A 37 0.55 -12.91 9.31
C ILE A 37 -0.80 -13.58 9.45
N ASN A 38 -1.79 -12.85 10.00
CA ASN A 38 -3.14 -13.34 10.27
C ASN A 38 -3.16 -14.68 11.07
N ASP A 39 -2.14 -14.91 11.90
CA ASP A 39 -2.00 -16.13 12.69
C ASP A 39 -2.65 -15.94 14.05
N ASN A 40 -3.82 -16.56 14.24
CA ASN A 40 -4.59 -16.49 15.47
C ASN A 40 -4.04 -17.39 16.60
N SER A 41 -3.02 -18.23 16.32
CA SER A 41 -2.33 -19.01 17.35
C SER A 41 -1.42 -18.15 18.22
N ILE A 42 -0.90 -17.03 17.67
CA ILE A 42 -0.03 -16.08 18.37
C ILE A 42 -0.87 -15.31 19.42
N LYS A 43 -0.59 -15.60 20.69
CA LYS A 43 -1.24 -14.94 21.85
C LYS A 43 -0.34 -13.96 22.57
N ASP A 44 0.98 -14.03 22.32
CA ASP A 44 2.00 -13.15 22.88
C ASP A 44 2.86 -12.58 21.76
N ALA A 45 2.96 -11.25 21.68
CA ALA A 45 3.76 -10.56 20.67
C ALA A 45 4.58 -9.44 21.29
N ASP A 46 5.73 -9.12 20.69
CA ASP A 46 6.54 -7.95 21.05
C ASP A 46 6.03 -6.70 20.33
N TYR A 47 5.51 -6.88 19.11
CA TYR A 47 4.77 -5.88 18.34
C TYR A 47 3.54 -6.52 17.72
N TRP A 48 2.45 -5.77 17.68
CA TRP A 48 1.23 -6.14 16.99
C TRP A 48 0.80 -5.02 16.07
N PHE A 49 0.99 -5.24 14.76
CA PHE A 49 0.54 -4.32 13.72
C PHE A 49 -0.82 -4.76 13.19
N ILE A 50 -1.73 -3.83 13.10
CA ILE A 50 -3.03 -4.00 12.46
C ILE A 50 -3.08 -3.06 11.25
N CYS A 51 -3.13 -3.65 10.05
CA CYS A 51 -3.23 -2.90 8.83
C CYS A 51 -4.71 -2.70 8.49
N GLU A 52 -5.18 -1.47 8.57
CA GLU A 52 -6.56 -1.03 8.37
C GLU A 52 -7.54 -1.53 9.42
N ASP A 53 -7.66 -2.84 9.57
CA ASP A 53 -8.65 -3.48 10.44
C ASP A 53 -8.25 -4.93 10.76
N THR A 54 -8.89 -5.52 11.76
CA THR A 54 -8.70 -6.94 12.08
C THR A 54 -9.44 -7.86 11.10
N GLY A 55 -10.47 -7.35 10.42
CA GLY A 55 -11.32 -8.11 9.52
C GLY A 55 -12.17 -9.19 10.20
N GLU A 56 -12.26 -9.18 11.53
CA GLU A 56 -13.01 -10.16 12.30
C GLU A 56 -13.99 -9.46 13.25
N TYR A 57 -15.24 -9.89 13.23
CA TYR A 57 -16.31 -9.34 14.07
C TYR A 57 -16.02 -9.45 15.59
N LEU A 58 -15.42 -10.56 16.02
CA LEU A 58 -15.02 -10.73 17.42
C LEU A 58 -13.65 -10.07 17.66
N PRO A 59 -13.46 -9.45 18.84
CA PRO A 59 -12.19 -8.78 19.12
C PRO A 59 -11.04 -9.78 19.14
N LYS A 60 -9.98 -9.45 18.44
CA LYS A 60 -8.70 -10.16 18.57
C LYS A 60 -8.05 -9.78 19.90
N LYS A 61 -7.42 -10.75 20.57
CA LYS A 61 -6.79 -10.58 21.89
C LYS A 61 -5.37 -11.12 21.85
N VAL A 62 -4.41 -10.26 22.21
CA VAL A 62 -2.97 -10.58 22.22
C VAL A 62 -2.34 -9.93 23.46
N ASN A 63 -1.41 -10.61 24.11
CA ASN A 63 -0.55 -10.00 25.12
C ASN A 63 0.55 -9.24 24.39
N CYS A 64 0.54 -7.91 24.48
CA CYS A 64 1.47 -7.04 23.81
C CYS A 64 1.69 -5.78 24.66
N PRO A 65 2.90 -5.17 24.65
CA PRO A 65 3.03 -3.84 25.19
C PRO A 65 2.08 -2.88 24.51
N ARG A 66 1.28 -2.12 25.25
CA ARG A 66 0.24 -1.23 24.70
C ARG A 66 0.79 -0.32 23.60
N ARG A 67 1.97 0.27 23.84
CA ARG A 67 2.65 1.14 22.89
C ARG A 67 3.05 0.45 21.58
N ASN A 68 3.18 -0.89 21.59
CA ASN A 68 3.57 -1.69 20.44
C ASN A 68 2.37 -2.31 19.71
N CYS A 69 1.14 -2.00 20.15
CA CYS A 69 -0.08 -2.28 19.41
C CYS A 69 -0.34 -1.10 18.46
N ILE A 70 -0.08 -1.27 17.17
CA ILE A 70 0.07 -0.18 16.20
C ILE A 70 -0.90 -0.36 15.05
N LEU A 71 -1.72 0.68 14.79
CA LEU A 71 -2.54 0.74 13.58
C LEU A 71 -1.67 1.24 12.41
N ILE A 72 -1.79 0.61 11.26
CA ILE A 72 -1.29 1.10 9.98
C ILE A 72 -2.50 1.50 9.14
N THR A 73 -2.58 2.76 8.72
CA THR A 73 -3.63 3.24 7.83
C THR A 73 -3.13 3.29 6.40
N ASN A 74 -3.83 2.65 5.48
CA ASN A 74 -3.46 2.54 4.08
C ASN A 74 -4.48 3.16 3.12
N GLU A 75 -5.65 3.58 3.61
CA GLU A 75 -6.63 4.23 2.75
C GLU A 75 -6.47 5.76 2.78
N ALA A 76 -6.63 6.38 1.61
CA ALA A 76 -6.60 7.84 1.49
C ALA A 76 -7.74 8.48 2.29
N GLU A 77 -7.57 9.75 2.67
CA GLU A 77 -8.60 10.54 3.37
C GLU A 77 -9.94 10.57 2.61
N SER A 78 -9.87 10.66 1.28
CA SER A 78 -11.05 10.65 0.41
C SER A 78 -11.81 9.32 0.39
N MET A 79 -11.14 8.22 0.76
CA MET A 79 -11.69 6.87 0.76
C MET A 79 -12.29 6.49 2.11
N TRP A 80 -11.65 6.91 3.21
CA TRP A 80 -11.94 6.37 4.52
C TRP A 80 -11.81 7.39 5.64
N ASN A 81 -12.84 7.43 6.51
CA ASN A 81 -12.82 8.25 7.72
C ASN A 81 -12.66 7.34 8.96
N TYR A 82 -11.57 7.54 9.71
CA TYR A 82 -11.34 6.83 10.96
C TYR A 82 -11.98 7.57 12.14
N ARG A 83 -12.86 6.90 12.84
CA ARG A 83 -13.48 7.43 14.05
C ARG A 83 -12.46 7.47 15.20
N GLU A 84 -12.53 8.48 16.03
CA GLU A 84 -11.64 8.64 17.19
C GLU A 84 -11.72 7.44 18.17
N ASP A 85 -12.93 6.91 18.41
CA ASP A 85 -13.13 5.78 19.31
C ASP A 85 -12.45 4.50 18.77
N TYR A 86 -12.42 4.32 17.45
CA TYR A 86 -11.62 3.26 16.82
C TYR A 86 -10.11 3.50 17.01
N LEU A 87 -9.64 4.71 16.74
CA LEU A 87 -8.22 5.06 16.82
C LEU A 87 -7.66 4.91 18.25
N ARG A 88 -8.45 5.20 19.28
CA ARG A 88 -8.06 5.11 20.69
C ARG A 88 -7.71 3.70 21.15
N GLN A 89 -8.05 2.65 20.41
CA GLN A 89 -7.66 1.27 20.72
C GLN A 89 -6.16 1.03 20.59
N PHE A 90 -5.47 1.84 19.80
CA PHE A 90 -4.07 1.63 19.45
C PHE A 90 -3.14 2.47 20.32
N GLY A 91 -1.97 1.93 20.60
CA GLY A 91 -0.93 2.65 21.33
C GLY A 91 -0.19 3.65 20.45
N ARG A 92 -0.09 3.38 19.15
CA ARG A 92 0.49 4.27 18.12
C ARG A 92 -0.24 4.07 16.79
N ILE A 93 -0.10 5.05 15.89
CA ILE A 93 -0.69 5.00 14.56
C ILE A 93 0.39 5.36 13.54
N MET A 94 0.65 4.45 12.60
CA MET A 94 1.49 4.70 11.42
C MET A 94 0.62 5.13 10.25
N THR A 95 0.92 6.28 9.66
CA THR A 95 0.06 6.86 8.62
C THR A 95 0.82 7.80 7.68
N SER A 96 0.38 7.87 6.42
CA SER A 96 0.76 8.94 5.49
C SER A 96 -0.18 10.15 5.57
N ARG A 97 -1.32 10.03 6.25
CA ARG A 97 -2.39 11.03 6.32
C ARG A 97 -2.06 12.15 7.27
N SER A 98 -2.43 13.37 6.91
CA SER A 98 -2.25 14.57 7.73
C SER A 98 -3.46 14.92 8.60
N ASP A 99 -4.63 14.35 8.31
CA ASP A 99 -5.87 14.57 9.06
C ASP A 99 -5.94 13.76 10.36
N ILE A 100 -5.19 12.66 10.48
CA ILE A 100 -5.08 11.88 11.71
C ILE A 100 -4.11 12.58 12.64
N ARG A 101 -4.61 13.01 13.82
CA ARG A 101 -3.87 13.80 14.81
C ARG A 101 -3.80 13.08 16.15
N GLY A 102 -2.74 13.33 16.90
CA GLY A 102 -2.50 12.76 18.22
C GLY A 102 -1.03 12.78 18.60
N SER A 103 -0.71 12.40 19.84
CA SER A 103 0.66 12.38 20.36
C SER A 103 1.50 11.21 19.90
N ASP A 104 0.87 10.13 19.50
CA ASP A 104 1.53 8.87 19.13
C ASP A 104 1.38 8.52 17.63
N ILE A 105 1.40 9.57 16.80
CA ILE A 105 1.35 9.45 15.33
C ILE A 105 2.76 9.32 14.76
N ILE A 106 2.96 8.30 13.94
CA ILE A 106 4.20 8.05 13.20
C ILE A 106 3.91 8.35 11.73
N GLN A 107 4.39 9.51 11.26
CA GLN A 107 4.25 9.92 9.88
C GLN A 107 5.25 9.18 9.01
N GLN A 108 4.76 8.46 8.01
CA GLN A 108 5.58 7.65 7.12
C GLN A 108 4.91 7.44 5.75
N GLN A 109 5.60 6.78 4.81
CA GLN A 109 5.00 6.41 3.53
C GLN A 109 3.89 5.37 3.72
N HIS A 110 3.03 5.30 2.72
CA HIS A 110 2.01 4.28 2.61
C HIS A 110 2.63 2.86 2.59
N LEU A 111 2.03 1.90 3.27
CA LEU A 111 2.52 0.52 3.40
C LEU A 111 1.56 -0.48 2.75
N SER A 112 1.21 -0.27 1.47
CA SER A 112 0.35 -1.20 0.73
C SER A 112 1.10 -2.44 0.24
N PRO A 113 0.41 -3.57 0.08
CA PRO A 113 0.94 -4.68 -0.66
C PRO A 113 1.00 -4.35 -2.15
N TRP A 114 1.90 -4.99 -2.90
CA TRP A 114 1.83 -4.98 -4.35
C TRP A 114 0.70 -5.90 -4.87
N HIS A 115 0.21 -5.64 -6.07
CA HIS A 115 -0.93 -6.34 -6.68
C HIS A 115 -0.54 -7.16 -7.92
N ILE A 116 0.75 -7.26 -8.23
CA ILE A 116 1.28 -8.25 -9.16
C ILE A 116 1.35 -9.60 -8.42
N LYS A 117 0.84 -10.66 -9.02
CA LYS A 117 0.80 -11.99 -8.40
C LYS A 117 2.17 -12.66 -8.43
N LYS A 118 3.18 -12.00 -7.89
CA LYS A 118 4.56 -12.47 -7.77
C LYS A 118 5.02 -12.31 -6.33
N ASN A 119 5.60 -13.36 -5.77
CA ASN A 119 6.17 -13.29 -4.44
C ASN A 119 7.55 -12.60 -4.44
N TYR A 120 8.04 -12.25 -3.24
CA TYR A 120 9.31 -11.57 -3.08
C TYR A 120 10.48 -12.32 -3.73
N ASN A 121 10.58 -13.65 -3.54
CA ASN A 121 11.70 -14.43 -4.08
C ASN A 121 11.67 -14.43 -5.62
N TYR A 122 10.51 -14.63 -6.23
CA TYR A 122 10.37 -14.49 -7.67
C TYR A 122 10.87 -13.12 -8.16
N LEU A 123 10.44 -12.05 -7.50
CA LEU A 123 10.86 -10.69 -7.90
C LEU A 123 12.36 -10.44 -7.70
N LYS A 124 12.99 -11.05 -6.70
CA LYS A 124 14.46 -10.92 -6.49
C LYS A 124 15.28 -11.72 -7.49
N GLU A 125 14.79 -12.87 -7.92
CA GLU A 125 15.53 -13.86 -8.70
C GLU A 125 15.17 -13.84 -10.19
N SER A 126 13.99 -13.26 -10.55
CA SER A 126 13.53 -13.21 -11.93
C SER A 126 14.45 -12.40 -12.83
N GLU A 127 14.68 -12.91 -14.02
CA GLU A 127 15.34 -12.17 -15.09
C GLU A 127 14.50 -10.98 -15.54
N TYR A 128 15.16 -10.01 -16.15
CA TYR A 128 14.53 -8.87 -16.76
C TYR A 128 13.59 -9.29 -17.90
N PRO A 129 12.30 -8.91 -17.86
CA PRO A 129 11.34 -9.28 -18.87
C PRO A 129 11.59 -8.54 -20.19
N THR A 130 11.43 -9.24 -21.31
CA THR A 130 11.52 -8.63 -22.63
C THR A 130 10.42 -7.56 -22.81
N LYS A 131 10.82 -6.33 -23.11
CA LYS A 131 9.91 -5.22 -23.43
C LYS A 131 9.55 -5.25 -24.90
N THR A 132 8.32 -5.61 -25.22
CA THR A 132 7.82 -5.75 -26.61
C THR A 132 6.99 -4.56 -27.06
N ASN A 133 6.48 -3.75 -26.10
CA ASN A 133 5.58 -2.63 -26.38
C ASN A 133 6.02 -1.36 -25.64
N ALA A 134 5.56 -0.21 -26.10
CA ALA A 134 5.91 1.06 -25.49
C ALA A 134 5.06 1.36 -24.25
N LEU A 135 3.75 1.42 -24.37
CA LEU A 135 2.88 2.05 -23.39
C LEU A 135 1.71 1.17 -22.93
N SER A 136 1.52 1.06 -21.63
CA SER A 136 0.33 0.43 -21.03
C SER A 136 -0.27 1.27 -19.90
N GLY A 137 -1.45 0.87 -19.45
CA GLY A 137 -2.07 1.32 -18.20
C GLY A 137 -2.98 0.23 -17.64
N VAL A 138 -2.87 -0.05 -16.34
CA VAL A 138 -3.77 -0.98 -15.65
C VAL A 138 -4.69 -0.17 -14.74
N VAL A 139 -5.83 0.22 -15.27
CA VAL A 139 -6.79 1.16 -14.65
C VAL A 139 -8.20 0.67 -14.86
N SER A 140 -8.94 0.45 -13.77
CA SER A 140 -10.34 0.04 -13.81
C SER A 140 -11.28 1.19 -14.19
N ASP A 141 -12.49 0.85 -14.61
CA ASP A 141 -13.61 1.73 -14.91
C ASP A 141 -14.28 2.35 -13.66
N ALA A 142 -13.70 2.18 -12.47
CA ALA A 142 -14.23 2.75 -11.25
C ALA A 142 -14.40 4.27 -11.34
N VAL A 143 -15.58 4.78 -10.94
CA VAL A 143 -15.96 6.20 -10.99
C VAL A 143 -16.69 6.66 -9.72
N GLU A 144 -16.60 5.92 -8.64
CA GLU A 144 -17.31 6.22 -7.39
C GLU A 144 -16.78 7.49 -6.72
N LEU A 145 -15.47 7.72 -6.79
CA LEU A 145 -14.80 8.88 -6.19
C LEU A 145 -14.31 9.85 -7.25
N GLU A 146 -14.09 11.10 -6.87
CA GLU A 146 -13.58 12.11 -7.81
C GLU A 146 -12.19 11.76 -8.36
N GLY A 147 -11.31 11.22 -7.53
CA GLY A 147 -10.01 10.71 -7.99
C GLY A 147 -10.12 9.60 -9.03
N HIS A 148 -11.10 8.69 -8.87
CA HIS A 148 -11.40 7.66 -9.87
C HIS A 148 -11.87 8.29 -11.19
N LYS A 149 -12.80 9.27 -11.13
CA LYS A 149 -13.30 9.95 -12.31
C LYS A 149 -12.21 10.72 -13.07
N ARG A 150 -11.33 11.44 -12.35
CA ARG A 150 -10.21 12.17 -12.96
C ARG A 150 -9.29 11.21 -13.70
N ARG A 151 -8.88 10.12 -13.05
CA ARG A 151 -8.05 9.07 -13.64
C ARG A 151 -8.69 8.46 -14.88
N TYR A 152 -9.98 8.09 -14.81
CA TYR A 152 -10.72 7.51 -15.92
C TYR A 152 -10.86 8.51 -17.10
N ARG A 153 -11.11 9.80 -16.82
CA ARG A 153 -11.12 10.86 -17.86
C ARG A 153 -9.78 10.98 -18.57
N LEU A 154 -8.68 11.01 -17.82
CA LEU A 154 -7.33 11.02 -18.39
C LEU A 154 -7.11 9.82 -19.30
N MET A 155 -7.39 8.59 -18.82
CA MET A 155 -7.20 7.37 -19.60
C MET A 155 -7.99 7.39 -20.92
N ASN A 156 -9.23 7.87 -20.92
CA ASN A 156 -10.02 8.03 -22.15
C ASN A 156 -9.38 9.02 -23.14
N ARG A 157 -8.81 10.12 -22.63
CA ARG A 157 -8.10 11.10 -23.49
C ARG A 157 -6.83 10.52 -24.07
N LEU A 158 -6.04 9.81 -23.25
CA LEU A 158 -4.84 9.12 -23.70
C LEU A 158 -5.19 8.03 -24.74
N LYS A 159 -6.20 7.19 -24.47
CA LYS A 159 -6.64 6.17 -25.43
C LYS A 159 -7.14 6.76 -26.75
N GLY A 160 -7.86 7.87 -26.68
CA GLY A 160 -8.31 8.60 -27.89
C GLY A 160 -7.17 9.13 -28.73
N HIS A 161 -6.04 9.51 -28.13
CA HIS A 161 -4.85 10.01 -28.81
C HIS A 161 -3.92 8.88 -29.30
N PHE A 162 -3.47 8.00 -28.38
CA PHE A 162 -2.50 6.93 -28.68
C PHE A 162 -3.13 5.71 -29.37
N LYS A 163 -4.45 5.58 -29.36
CA LYS A 163 -5.21 4.50 -30.03
C LYS A 163 -4.65 3.11 -29.66
N ASP A 164 -4.16 2.36 -30.66
CA ASP A 164 -3.65 1.01 -30.50
C ASP A 164 -2.24 0.95 -29.88
N GLU A 165 -1.57 2.08 -29.76
CA GLU A 165 -0.26 2.18 -29.08
C GLU A 165 -0.38 2.19 -27.57
N LEU A 166 -1.56 2.55 -26.98
CA LEU A 166 -1.84 2.41 -25.57
C LEU A 166 -2.66 1.14 -25.30
N TYR A 167 -2.06 0.20 -24.60
CA TYR A 167 -2.73 -1.00 -24.09
C TYR A 167 -3.35 -0.69 -22.73
N TRP A 168 -4.67 -0.56 -22.71
CA TRP A 168 -5.41 -0.25 -21.49
C TRP A 168 -6.09 -1.50 -20.93
N TYR A 169 -5.65 -1.92 -19.74
CA TYR A 169 -6.13 -3.08 -19.01
C TYR A 169 -6.94 -2.67 -17.78
N GLY A 170 -7.88 -3.53 -17.38
CA GLY A 170 -8.66 -3.40 -16.18
C GLY A 170 -10.13 -3.73 -16.39
N ARG A 171 -10.89 -3.73 -15.29
CA ARG A 171 -12.34 -3.97 -15.38
C ARG A 171 -12.99 -2.93 -16.30
N GLY A 172 -13.85 -3.39 -17.21
CA GLY A 172 -14.50 -2.55 -18.23
C GLY A 172 -13.69 -2.29 -19.49
N GLU A 173 -12.42 -2.72 -19.50
CA GLU A 173 -11.48 -2.60 -20.63
C GLU A 173 -10.93 -3.98 -20.98
N MET A 174 -9.68 -4.11 -21.46
CA MET A 174 -9.06 -5.41 -21.67
C MET A 174 -8.83 -6.10 -20.34
N GLU A 175 -9.48 -7.24 -20.10
CA GLU A 175 -9.31 -8.02 -18.88
C GLU A 175 -7.96 -8.74 -18.86
N ILE A 176 -7.30 -8.73 -17.70
CA ILE A 176 -6.09 -9.52 -17.41
C ILE A 176 -6.24 -10.28 -16.11
N GLN A 177 -5.65 -11.47 -16.05
CA GLN A 177 -5.68 -12.33 -14.86
C GLN A 177 -4.59 -11.95 -13.84
N ASP A 178 -3.46 -11.50 -14.33
CA ASP A 178 -2.32 -11.04 -13.54
C ASP A 178 -1.92 -9.64 -14.02
N LYS A 179 -1.88 -8.69 -13.12
CA LYS A 179 -1.45 -7.31 -13.40
C LYS A 179 -0.04 -7.26 -13.99
N TRP A 180 0.81 -8.24 -13.66
CA TRP A 180 2.14 -8.43 -14.26
C TRP A 180 2.09 -8.44 -15.79
N ASP A 181 1.12 -9.13 -16.39
CA ASP A 181 1.00 -9.26 -17.84
C ASP A 181 0.66 -7.94 -18.55
N GLY A 182 0.03 -7.02 -17.82
CA GLY A 182 -0.25 -5.66 -18.29
C GLY A 182 0.89 -4.67 -18.06
N LEU A 183 1.96 -5.07 -17.38
CA LEU A 183 3.09 -4.21 -17.01
C LEU A 183 4.43 -4.71 -17.57
N ALA A 184 4.77 -5.97 -17.36
CA ALA A 184 6.10 -6.50 -17.66
C ALA A 184 6.52 -6.39 -19.14
N PRO A 185 5.64 -6.54 -20.15
CA PRO A 185 6.01 -6.37 -21.55
C PRO A 185 6.18 -4.92 -22.02
N TYR A 186 5.91 -3.93 -21.15
CA TYR A 186 5.83 -2.51 -21.51
C TYR A 186 6.98 -1.69 -20.94
N LYS A 187 7.54 -0.77 -21.74
CA LYS A 187 8.56 0.17 -21.26
C LYS A 187 8.00 1.19 -20.31
N TYR A 188 6.82 1.72 -20.61
CA TYR A 188 6.11 2.73 -19.81
C TYR A 188 4.75 2.21 -19.36
N SER A 189 4.34 2.59 -18.15
CA SER A 189 2.97 2.32 -17.69
C SER A 189 2.39 3.47 -16.89
N ILE A 190 1.10 3.76 -17.14
CA ILE A 190 0.35 4.82 -16.45
C ILE A 190 0.11 4.41 -14.99
N ALA A 191 0.56 5.25 -14.06
CA ALA A 191 0.47 5.06 -12.63
C ALA A 191 -0.13 6.30 -11.94
N ILE A 192 -1.45 6.38 -11.90
CA ILE A 192 -2.18 7.54 -11.36
C ILE A 192 -2.84 7.15 -10.04
N GLU A 193 -2.49 7.85 -8.96
CA GLU A 193 -3.09 7.64 -7.65
C GLU A 193 -4.53 8.17 -7.58
N ASN A 194 -5.29 7.69 -6.59
CA ASN A 194 -6.66 8.15 -6.34
C ASN A 194 -6.69 9.52 -5.64
N SER A 195 -5.60 9.88 -4.99
CA SER A 195 -5.45 11.11 -4.21
C SER A 195 -4.02 11.63 -4.31
N SER A 196 -3.83 12.93 -4.06
CA SER A 196 -2.52 13.55 -4.05
C SER A 196 -2.26 14.17 -2.68
N HIS A 197 -1.40 13.54 -1.89
CA HIS A 197 -0.87 14.07 -0.64
C HIS A 197 0.51 13.49 -0.33
N HIS A 198 1.23 14.14 0.54
CA HIS A 198 2.60 13.76 0.91
C HIS A 198 2.66 12.33 1.44
N ARG A 199 3.70 11.58 1.09
CA ARG A 199 3.96 10.19 1.51
C ARG A 199 2.95 9.15 0.99
N TYR A 200 1.98 9.55 0.17
CA TYR A 200 0.96 8.65 -0.36
C TYR A 200 1.34 8.20 -1.77
N PHE A 201 1.97 7.07 -1.85
CA PHE A 201 2.17 6.30 -3.09
C PHE A 201 1.86 4.84 -2.82
N THR A 202 1.25 4.17 -3.77
CA THR A 202 0.63 2.85 -3.57
C THR A 202 1.18 1.81 -4.55
N GLU A 203 0.53 0.66 -4.60
CA GLU A 203 0.80 -0.39 -5.58
C GLU A 203 0.76 0.11 -7.04
N LYS A 204 0.22 1.29 -7.31
CA LYS A 204 0.14 1.83 -8.67
C LYS A 204 1.52 2.13 -9.23
N ILE A 205 2.37 2.79 -8.46
CA ILE A 205 3.73 3.07 -8.89
C ILE A 205 4.67 1.89 -8.57
N THR A 206 4.49 1.21 -7.43
CA THR A 206 5.41 0.15 -7.03
C THR A 206 5.33 -1.06 -7.95
N ASP A 207 4.13 -1.45 -8.41
CA ASP A 207 3.95 -2.56 -9.36
C ASP A 207 4.62 -2.27 -10.71
N VAL A 208 4.60 -1.01 -11.15
CA VAL A 208 5.27 -0.59 -12.39
C VAL A 208 6.78 -0.76 -12.25
N TYR A 209 7.38 -0.28 -11.16
CA TYR A 209 8.81 -0.50 -10.93
C TYR A 209 9.18 -1.97 -10.76
N LEU A 210 8.38 -2.74 -10.00
CA LEU A 210 8.63 -4.16 -9.79
C LEU A 210 8.61 -4.95 -11.10
N SER A 211 7.84 -4.52 -12.09
CA SER A 211 7.81 -5.08 -13.44
C SER A 211 8.87 -4.50 -14.40
N TYR A 212 9.85 -3.74 -13.89
CA TYR A 212 10.91 -3.11 -14.67
C TYR A 212 10.42 -2.08 -15.69
N SER A 213 9.29 -1.44 -15.45
CA SER A 213 8.71 -0.41 -16.31
C SER A 213 8.93 0.98 -15.73
N MET A 214 8.95 2.00 -16.57
CA MET A 214 9.01 3.39 -16.14
C MET A 214 7.60 3.91 -15.87
N PRO A 215 7.28 4.36 -14.64
CA PRO A 215 5.97 4.95 -14.36
C PRO A 215 5.77 6.30 -15.05
N ILE A 216 4.60 6.49 -15.65
CA ILE A 216 4.05 7.80 -15.96
C ILE A 216 3.14 8.14 -14.78
N TYR A 217 3.64 8.98 -13.88
CA TYR A 217 3.15 9.07 -12.52
C TYR A 217 2.48 10.40 -12.18
N TRP A 218 1.37 10.30 -11.46
CA TRP A 218 0.78 11.41 -10.71
C TRP A 218 0.24 10.93 -9.37
N GLY A 219 0.50 11.70 -8.30
CA GLY A 219 -0.02 11.38 -6.97
C GLY A 219 0.74 12.07 -5.85
N CYS A 220 1.73 11.40 -5.27
CA CYS A 220 2.51 11.89 -4.14
C CYS A 220 3.37 13.12 -4.51
N PRO A 221 3.10 14.32 -3.94
CA PRO A 221 3.85 15.52 -4.29
C PRO A 221 5.34 15.45 -3.95
N ASN A 222 5.70 14.66 -2.93
CA ASN A 222 7.10 14.47 -2.54
C ASN A 222 7.63 13.08 -2.95
N ILE A 223 7.22 12.56 -4.10
CA ILE A 223 7.65 11.24 -4.58
C ILE A 223 9.17 11.18 -4.80
N THR A 224 9.79 12.31 -5.10
CA THR A 224 11.23 12.44 -5.32
C THR A 224 12.06 12.29 -4.04
N ASP A 225 11.45 12.32 -2.85
CA ASP A 225 12.11 11.96 -1.59
C ASP A 225 12.35 10.43 -1.51
N TYR A 226 11.66 9.64 -2.33
CA TYR A 226 11.69 8.18 -2.32
C TYR A 226 12.40 7.60 -3.52
N PHE A 227 12.18 8.17 -4.71
CA PHE A 227 12.70 7.66 -5.98
C PHE A 227 13.29 8.81 -6.81
N SER A 228 14.34 8.52 -7.58
CA SER A 228 14.91 9.50 -8.49
C SER A 228 13.88 10.02 -9.50
N SER A 229 13.85 11.32 -9.75
CA SER A 229 13.02 11.93 -10.80
C SER A 229 13.31 11.37 -12.20
N ASP A 230 14.50 10.82 -12.40
CA ASP A 230 14.89 10.21 -13.66
C ASP A 230 14.28 8.83 -13.88
N SER A 231 13.81 8.17 -12.79
CA SER A 231 13.18 6.87 -12.86
C SER A 231 11.74 6.89 -13.37
N MET A 232 11.12 8.08 -13.52
CA MET A 232 9.70 8.23 -13.86
C MET A 232 9.43 9.46 -14.73
N VAL A 233 8.24 9.52 -15.32
CA VAL A 233 7.68 10.72 -15.94
C VAL A 233 6.63 11.29 -14.99
N ILE A 234 6.90 12.45 -14.40
CA ILE A 234 5.98 13.09 -13.46
C ILE A 234 5.00 13.97 -14.23
N LEU A 235 3.71 13.65 -14.14
CA LEU A 235 2.63 14.50 -14.64
C LEU A 235 2.30 15.58 -13.60
N GLU A 236 2.33 16.85 -14.00
CA GLU A 236 2.09 17.97 -13.09
C GLU A 236 0.59 18.13 -12.76
N ASP A 237 -0.26 18.07 -13.79
CA ASP A 237 -1.70 18.16 -13.68
C ASP A 237 -2.39 17.17 -14.63
N ILE A 238 -3.11 16.20 -14.07
CA ILE A 238 -3.82 15.17 -14.85
C ILE A 238 -5.10 15.68 -15.52
N ASP A 239 -5.51 16.90 -15.27
CA ASP A 239 -6.63 17.54 -15.98
C ASP A 239 -6.15 18.37 -17.19
N ASP A 240 -4.86 18.69 -17.28
CA ASP A 240 -4.23 19.21 -18.51
C ASP A 240 -3.84 18.04 -19.46
N TYR A 241 -4.85 17.47 -20.11
CA TYR A 241 -4.67 16.31 -21.00
C TYR A 241 -3.68 16.56 -22.14
N LYS A 242 -3.62 17.80 -22.67
CA LYS A 242 -2.71 18.16 -23.75
C LYS A 242 -1.25 18.08 -23.26
N ARG A 243 -0.99 18.63 -22.08
CA ARG A 243 0.33 18.59 -21.47
C ARG A 243 0.73 17.16 -21.10
N CYS A 244 -0.19 16.37 -20.55
CA CYS A 244 0.06 14.95 -20.27
C CYS A 244 0.47 14.17 -21.52
N ILE A 245 -0.27 14.32 -22.62
CA ILE A 245 0.04 13.68 -23.90
C ILE A 245 1.44 14.08 -24.36
N GLN A 246 1.74 15.37 -24.39
CA GLN A 246 3.03 15.88 -24.80
C GLN A 246 4.19 15.31 -23.96
N GLN A 247 4.05 15.26 -22.63
CA GLN A 247 5.08 14.70 -21.74
C GLN A 247 5.33 13.20 -22.00
N ILE A 248 4.26 12.44 -22.33
CA ILE A 248 4.36 11.02 -22.67
C ILE A 248 5.07 10.81 -24.00
N GLU A 249 4.69 11.57 -25.04
CA GLU A 249 5.34 11.54 -26.35
C GLU A 249 6.83 11.89 -26.24
N GLU A 250 7.16 13.01 -25.58
CA GLU A 250 8.55 13.43 -25.35
C GLU A 250 9.38 12.34 -24.65
N ALA A 251 8.79 11.62 -23.67
CA ALA A 251 9.48 10.54 -22.96
C ALA A 251 9.73 9.32 -23.86
N ILE A 252 8.74 8.95 -24.68
CA ILE A 252 8.86 7.81 -25.62
C ILE A 252 9.85 8.15 -26.74
N ASP A 253 9.70 9.29 -27.38
CA ASP A 253 10.52 9.70 -28.54
C ASP A 253 11.98 9.93 -28.16
N SER A 254 12.25 10.45 -26.96
CA SER A 254 13.62 10.63 -26.48
C SER A 254 14.30 9.32 -26.05
N GLY A 255 13.58 8.19 -25.95
CA GLY A 255 14.13 6.95 -25.40
C GLY A 255 14.45 7.06 -23.91
N ARG A 256 13.67 7.85 -23.15
CA ARG A 256 13.91 8.12 -21.72
C ARG A 256 14.01 6.84 -20.89
N TYR A 257 13.26 5.81 -21.24
CA TYR A 257 13.30 4.49 -20.59
C TYR A 257 14.71 3.89 -20.65
N GLU A 258 15.30 3.80 -21.84
CA GLU A 258 16.63 3.21 -22.04
C GLU A 258 17.72 4.05 -21.37
N MET A 259 17.63 5.35 -21.50
CA MET A 259 18.61 6.28 -20.90
C MET A 259 18.63 6.21 -19.37
N ASN A 260 17.50 5.95 -18.75
CA ASN A 260 17.35 6.00 -17.30
C ASN A 260 17.05 4.63 -16.67
N PHE A 261 17.31 3.53 -17.36
CA PHE A 261 16.99 2.19 -16.88
C PHE A 261 17.66 1.86 -15.54
N SER A 262 18.86 2.35 -15.27
CA SER A 262 19.54 2.18 -13.99
C SER A 262 18.77 2.79 -12.82
N HIS A 263 18.11 3.93 -13.01
CA HIS A 263 17.25 4.56 -11.98
C HIS A 263 15.97 3.77 -11.73
N ILE A 264 15.42 3.11 -12.78
CA ILE A 264 14.28 2.18 -12.61
C ILE A 264 14.69 0.99 -11.77
N LEU A 265 15.87 0.40 -12.02
CA LEU A 265 16.42 -0.69 -11.22
C LEU A 265 16.67 -0.29 -9.77
N GLU A 266 17.20 0.90 -9.54
CA GLU A 266 17.39 1.44 -8.20
C GLU A 266 16.05 1.58 -7.46
N ALA A 267 15.04 2.19 -8.10
CA ALA A 267 13.70 2.34 -7.53
C ALA A 267 13.08 0.98 -7.20
N ARG A 268 13.20 0.00 -8.10
CA ARG A 268 12.75 -1.38 -7.88
C ARG A 268 13.42 -2.03 -6.67
N ASN A 269 14.73 -1.88 -6.52
CA ASN A 269 15.47 -2.43 -5.39
C ASN A 269 15.08 -1.71 -4.09
N LEU A 270 14.88 -0.40 -4.10
CA LEU A 270 14.38 0.34 -2.95
C LEU A 270 12.99 -0.16 -2.50
N ILE A 271 12.11 -0.54 -3.41
CA ILE A 271 10.82 -1.13 -3.06
C ILE A 271 11.02 -2.47 -2.34
N LEU A 272 11.80 -3.38 -2.92
CA LEU A 272 12.03 -4.71 -2.37
C LEU A 272 12.77 -4.68 -1.02
N ASP A 273 13.81 -3.86 -0.92
CA ASP A 273 14.78 -3.94 0.17
C ASP A 273 14.56 -2.87 1.27
N LYS A 274 13.68 -1.87 1.03
CA LYS A 274 13.48 -0.76 1.97
C LYS A 274 12.01 -0.41 2.21
N TYR A 275 11.20 -0.27 1.15
CA TYR A 275 9.86 0.34 1.26
C TYR A 275 8.73 -0.68 1.38
N GLN A 276 8.95 -1.95 1.00
CA GLN A 276 7.93 -2.97 1.25
C GLN A 276 7.65 -3.11 2.75
N PRO A 277 6.40 -3.40 3.15
CA PRO A 277 5.94 -3.30 4.53
C PRO A 277 6.82 -4.01 5.56
N PHE A 278 7.21 -5.26 5.31
CA PHE A 278 7.91 -6.06 6.34
C PHE A 278 9.36 -5.64 6.53
N THR A 279 10.09 -5.34 5.46
CA THR A 279 11.45 -4.79 5.57
C THR A 279 11.42 -3.41 6.22
N PHE A 280 10.45 -2.57 5.84
CA PHE A 280 10.27 -1.27 6.47
C PHE A 280 10.01 -1.41 7.99
N LEU A 281 9.06 -2.26 8.38
CA LEU A 281 8.71 -2.46 9.79
C LEU A 281 9.87 -3.07 10.59
N ALA A 282 10.60 -4.05 10.05
CA ALA A 282 11.77 -4.63 10.72
C ALA A 282 12.87 -3.58 10.95
N ASN A 283 13.17 -2.76 9.93
CA ASN A 283 14.12 -1.67 10.05
C ASN A 283 13.65 -0.60 11.05
N TRP A 284 12.36 -0.23 11.00
CA TRP A 284 11.80 0.70 11.96
C TRP A 284 11.88 0.16 13.40
N ILE A 285 11.57 -1.13 13.64
CA ILE A 285 11.68 -1.78 14.95
C ILE A 285 13.13 -1.75 15.45
N SER A 286 14.10 -1.96 14.58
CA SER A 286 15.53 -1.96 14.98
C SER A 286 16.02 -0.60 15.49
N LEU A 287 15.37 0.48 15.06
CA LEU A 287 15.67 1.86 15.49
C LEU A 287 14.92 2.26 16.77
N GLN A 288 13.98 1.42 17.25
CA GLN A 288 13.27 1.74 18.48
C GLN A 288 14.18 1.44 19.68
N GLU A 289 14.22 2.37 20.62
CA GLU A 289 14.86 2.09 21.92
C GLU A 289 14.18 0.87 22.55
N VAL A 290 14.99 -0.07 22.97
CA VAL A 290 14.52 -1.18 23.81
C VAL A 290 14.10 -0.57 25.13
N VAL A 291 12.82 -0.31 25.31
CA VAL A 291 12.28 0.06 26.62
C VAL A 291 12.37 -1.18 27.49
N PRO A 292 13.30 -1.23 28.45
CA PRO A 292 13.43 -2.41 29.32
C PRO A 292 12.10 -2.58 30.06
N GLY A 293 11.45 -3.73 29.88
CA GLY A 293 10.27 -4.10 30.65
C GLY A 293 8.97 -3.46 30.21
N GLY A 294 8.78 -3.19 28.93
CA GLY A 294 7.42 -2.91 28.41
C GLY A 294 6.48 -4.04 28.80
N TYR A 295 5.67 -3.80 29.84
CA TYR A 295 4.82 -4.85 30.42
C TYR A 295 3.83 -5.31 29.35
N LYS A 296 3.94 -6.58 28.92
CA LYS A 296 2.93 -7.19 28.06
C LYS A 296 1.63 -7.25 28.83
N GLN A 297 0.60 -6.68 28.27
CA GLN A 297 -0.76 -6.72 28.82
C GLN A 297 -1.72 -7.25 27.77
N LYS A 298 -2.84 -7.77 28.20
CA LYS A 298 -3.88 -8.24 27.29
C LYS A 298 -4.52 -7.06 26.57
N VAL A 299 -4.21 -6.92 25.29
CA VAL A 299 -4.81 -5.92 24.41
C VAL A 299 -5.94 -6.57 23.63
N SER A 300 -7.08 -5.90 23.53
CA SER A 300 -8.25 -6.34 22.75
C SER A 300 -8.51 -5.29 21.67
N ILE A 301 -8.52 -5.71 20.41
CA ILE A 301 -8.81 -4.83 19.26
C ILE A 301 -10.09 -5.29 18.60
N TYR A 302 -11.02 -4.36 18.45
CA TYR A 302 -12.30 -4.51 17.78
C TYR A 302 -12.22 -3.95 16.37
N GLU A 303 -12.93 -4.56 15.43
CA GLU A 303 -13.02 -4.08 14.05
C GLU A 303 -13.70 -2.70 13.95
N LYS A 304 -13.50 -1.99 12.83
CA LYS A 304 -14.08 -0.65 12.60
C LYS A 304 -15.61 -0.65 12.68
N SER A 305 -16.27 -1.68 12.19
CA SER A 305 -17.72 -1.78 12.19
C SER A 305 -18.32 -1.81 13.59
N PHE A 306 -17.56 -2.27 14.59
CA PHE A 306 -17.96 -2.23 15.99
C PHE A 306 -18.29 -0.81 16.47
N PHE A 307 -17.61 0.20 15.94
CA PHE A 307 -17.77 1.62 16.27
C PHE A 307 -18.74 2.33 15.33
N SER A 308 -19.34 1.64 14.35
CA SER A 308 -20.30 2.24 13.43
C SER A 308 -21.59 2.66 14.15
N ARG A 309 -22.32 3.66 13.58
CA ARG A 309 -23.61 4.10 14.13
C ARG A 309 -24.70 3.03 13.95
N GLU A 310 -24.64 2.29 12.84
CA GLU A 310 -25.55 1.18 12.55
C GLU A 310 -24.97 -0.11 13.13
N LYS A 311 -25.46 -0.49 14.31
CA LYS A 311 -25.02 -1.70 15.00
C LYS A 311 -26.11 -2.75 14.97
N THR A 312 -25.75 -3.99 14.65
CA THR A 312 -26.60 -5.16 14.93
C THR A 312 -26.80 -5.29 16.45
N ILE A 313 -27.82 -6.02 16.88
CA ILE A 313 -28.10 -6.27 18.31
C ILE A 313 -26.86 -6.85 19.02
N LYS A 314 -26.15 -7.77 18.36
CA LYS A 314 -24.94 -8.40 18.88
C LYS A 314 -23.78 -7.39 19.04
N GLN A 315 -23.60 -6.48 18.06
CA GLN A 315 -22.63 -5.39 18.15
C GLN A 315 -22.97 -4.39 19.24
N LYS A 316 -24.28 -4.11 19.47
CA LYS A 316 -24.73 -3.23 20.56
C LYS A 316 -24.40 -3.81 21.92
N LEU A 317 -24.61 -5.11 22.13
CA LEU A 317 -24.26 -5.79 23.37
C LEU A 317 -22.76 -5.77 23.63
N TYR A 318 -21.91 -6.08 22.63
CA TYR A 318 -20.45 -6.01 22.77
C TYR A 318 -19.96 -4.57 23.04
N PHE A 319 -20.57 -3.57 22.40
CA PHE A 319 -20.24 -2.17 22.62
C PHE A 319 -20.62 -1.71 24.04
N TYR A 320 -21.73 -2.19 24.58
CA TYR A 320 -22.15 -1.93 25.96
C TYR A 320 -21.11 -2.48 26.94
N TYR A 321 -20.68 -3.74 26.75
CA TYR A 321 -19.61 -4.35 27.56
C TYR A 321 -18.29 -3.61 27.43
N TYR A 322 -17.92 -3.17 26.24
CA TYR A 322 -16.69 -2.40 26.01
C TYR A 322 -16.67 -1.12 26.83
N ASN A 323 -17.74 -0.33 26.79
CA ASN A 323 -17.82 0.94 27.52
C ASN A 323 -17.84 0.77 29.04
N ILE A 324 -18.34 -0.36 29.56
CA ILE A 324 -18.34 -0.64 31.00
C ILE A 324 -16.95 -1.00 31.52
N PHE A 325 -16.15 -1.70 30.73
CA PHE A 325 -14.86 -2.27 31.19
C PHE A 325 -13.61 -1.55 30.67
N HIS A 326 -13.73 -0.57 29.79
CA HIS A 326 -12.60 0.11 29.16
C HIS A 326 -12.66 1.65 29.27
N VAL A 327 -13.62 2.21 30.00
CA VAL A 327 -13.67 3.62 30.37
C VAL A 327 -12.99 3.76 31.73
N VAL A 328 -11.67 3.78 31.73
CA VAL A 328 -10.83 4.41 32.75
C VAL A 328 -9.66 5.08 32.05
#